data_06a898057b95debccb74593d8d3f4424
#
_entry.id   06a898057b95debccb74593d8d3f4424
#
_cell.length_a   1.000
_cell.length_b   1.000
_cell.length_c   1.000
_cell.angle_alpha   90.00
_cell.angle_beta   90.00
_cell.angle_gamma   90.00
#
_symmetry.space_group_name_H-M   'P 1'
#
loop_
_entity.id
_entity.type
_entity.pdbx_description
1 polymer ?
#
loop_
_entity_poly.entity_id
_entity_poly.type
_entity_poly.pdbx_seq_one_letter_code
_entity_poly.pdbx_strand_id
1 'polypeptide(L)'
;MVSEISLPLKRQRYVILGLLLAVAAAAWGILIWQSVVDGQSMGPGMNMQALLFLIIWVDMMVAMMFPTAAPMILTFHRVQVEKRQRGQSFVSTWVFVAAYLLIWTLFGAVAFAAASGIQLVMKLSMLSMETTSRLGGLVLICAGIYQLTPLKTVCLTKCQTPMSFILTSWRDGVRGAFWMGAKHGAYCLGCCWLLFVILFPIGIMNVAAMAVITALIFAEKSLPFGRRIGQIAALGLIAYGLLAVLVPGMLPTNMQSPSGM
;
A
#
# COMPACT_ATOMS: atom_id res chain seq x y z
N MET A 1 43.11 2.69 3.49
CA MET A 1 42.69 1.31 3.26
C MET A 1 41.78 0.92 4.42
N VAL A 2 40.50 1.18 4.33
CA VAL A 2 39.52 0.70 5.29
C VAL A 2 39.10 -0.66 4.78
N SER A 3 39.51 -1.73 5.45
CA SER A 3 39.02 -3.08 5.21
C SER A 3 37.52 -3.09 5.58
N GLU A 4 36.66 -2.84 4.60
CA GLU A 4 35.24 -3.13 4.76
C GLU A 4 35.10 -4.62 5.04
N ILE A 5 34.76 -4.94 6.27
CA ILE A 5 34.37 -6.27 6.73
C ILE A 5 33.11 -6.61 5.92
N SER A 6 33.29 -7.27 4.78
CA SER A 6 32.19 -7.76 3.96
C SER A 6 31.47 -8.87 4.72
N LEU A 7 30.39 -8.54 5.39
CA LEU A 7 29.52 -9.52 6.03
C LEU A 7 29.12 -10.59 5.00
N PRO A 8 29.08 -11.88 5.39
CA PRO A 8 28.66 -12.95 4.49
C PRO A 8 27.24 -12.65 3.93
N LEU A 9 27.00 -12.96 2.68
CA LEU A 9 25.75 -12.68 1.94
C LEU A 9 24.48 -13.00 2.73
N LYS A 10 24.49 -14.12 3.46
CA LYS A 10 23.37 -14.52 4.32
C LYS A 10 23.11 -13.49 5.42
N ARG A 11 24.16 -12.98 6.06
CA ARG A 11 24.04 -12.00 7.15
C ARG A 11 23.52 -10.65 6.65
N GLN A 12 24.00 -10.18 5.50
CA GLN A 12 23.50 -8.94 4.86
C GLN A 12 22.00 -9.04 4.53
N ARG A 13 21.55 -10.18 4.01
CA ARG A 13 20.14 -10.44 3.73
C ARG A 13 19.29 -10.36 5.01
N TYR A 14 19.72 -10.98 6.10
CA TYR A 14 19.00 -10.92 7.38
C TYR A 14 18.98 -9.52 7.98
N VAL A 15 20.08 -8.77 7.85
CA VAL A 15 20.14 -7.38 8.31
C VAL A 15 19.13 -6.50 7.55
N ILE A 16 19.09 -6.59 6.22
CA ILE A 16 18.12 -5.80 5.42
C ILE A 16 16.70 -6.22 5.73
N LEU A 17 16.42 -7.51 5.80
CA LEU A 17 15.09 -8.01 6.17
C LEU A 17 14.71 -7.53 7.58
N GLY A 18 15.62 -7.64 8.54
CA GLY A 18 15.41 -7.16 9.90
C GLY A 18 15.12 -5.66 9.97
N LEU A 19 15.87 -4.85 9.21
CA LEU A 19 15.64 -3.40 9.12
C LEU A 19 14.27 -3.09 8.49
N LEU A 20 13.90 -3.75 7.40
CA LEU A 20 12.60 -3.54 6.75
C LEU A 20 11.44 -3.90 7.69
N LEU A 21 11.56 -5.03 8.40
CA LEU A 21 10.52 -5.46 9.35
C LEU A 21 10.49 -4.60 10.61
N ALA A 22 11.64 -4.15 11.11
CA ALA A 22 11.72 -3.24 12.26
C ALA A 22 11.09 -1.88 11.95
N VAL A 23 11.37 -1.32 10.77
CA VAL A 23 10.77 -0.06 10.31
C VAL A 23 9.26 -0.23 10.10
N ALA A 24 8.81 -1.35 9.49
CA ALA A 24 7.39 -1.64 9.35
C ALA A 24 6.69 -1.82 10.72
N ALA A 25 7.32 -2.49 11.68
CA ALA A 25 6.78 -2.65 13.03
C ALA A 25 6.70 -1.32 13.78
N ALA A 26 7.72 -0.45 13.65
CA ALA A 26 7.71 0.89 14.21
C ALA A 26 6.57 1.73 13.60
N ALA A 27 6.40 1.69 12.28
CA ALA A 27 5.31 2.37 11.59
C ALA A 27 3.94 1.87 12.08
N TRP A 28 3.73 0.54 12.22
CA TRP A 28 2.53 0.00 12.84
C TRP A 28 2.31 0.50 14.27
N GLY A 29 3.40 0.57 15.07
CA GLY A 29 3.34 1.13 16.44
C GLY A 29 2.86 2.58 16.45
N ILE A 30 3.37 3.42 15.55
CA ILE A 30 2.96 4.83 15.41
C ILE A 30 1.48 4.91 15.01
N LEU A 31 1.04 4.14 14.02
CA LEU A 31 -0.35 4.13 13.55
C LEU A 31 -1.33 3.67 14.63
N ILE A 32 -0.99 2.64 15.39
CA ILE A 32 -1.80 2.16 16.51
C ILE A 32 -1.85 3.24 17.61
N TRP A 33 -0.71 3.82 17.96
CA TRP A 33 -0.67 4.90 18.95
C TRP A 33 -1.52 6.09 18.54
N GLN A 34 -1.41 6.55 17.29
CA GLN A 34 -2.25 7.63 16.74
C GLN A 34 -3.74 7.28 16.82
N SER A 35 -4.12 6.05 16.44
CA SER A 35 -5.52 5.61 16.45
C SER A 35 -6.12 5.57 17.87
N VAL A 36 -5.30 5.34 18.90
CA VAL A 36 -5.71 5.31 20.30
C VAL A 36 -5.82 6.74 20.86
N VAL A 37 -4.83 7.61 20.56
CA VAL A 37 -4.77 8.98 21.07
C VAL A 37 -5.83 9.87 20.41
N ASP A 38 -5.99 9.76 19.09
CA ASP A 38 -6.92 10.62 18.32
C ASP A 38 -8.33 10.03 18.24
N GLY A 39 -8.60 8.90 18.92
CA GLY A 39 -9.92 8.30 19.08
C GLY A 39 -10.65 7.98 17.76
N GLN A 40 -9.93 7.50 16.73
CA GLN A 40 -10.47 7.19 15.38
C GLN A 40 -11.17 8.38 14.67
N SER A 41 -11.07 9.57 15.23
CA SER A 41 -11.79 10.77 14.78
C SER A 41 -11.15 11.46 13.57
N MET A 42 -9.98 11.01 13.11
CA MET A 42 -9.44 11.43 11.82
C MET A 42 -10.15 10.69 10.66
N GLY A 43 -11.41 11.04 10.45
CA GLY A 43 -11.95 10.98 9.12
C GLY A 43 -11.04 11.80 8.17
N PRO A 44 -11.15 11.72 6.86
CA PRO A 44 -10.47 12.63 5.96
C PRO A 44 -11.02 14.04 6.20
N GLY A 45 -10.67 14.59 7.38
CA GLY A 45 -11.13 15.88 7.84
C GLY A 45 -10.55 16.94 6.93
N MET A 46 -11.38 17.82 6.43
CA MET A 46 -11.06 18.94 5.55
C MET A 46 -9.99 19.91 6.08
N ASN A 47 -9.51 19.69 7.32
CA ASN A 47 -8.53 20.54 7.99
C ASN A 47 -7.14 19.92 8.10
N MET A 48 -6.92 18.69 7.59
CA MET A 48 -5.59 18.09 7.60
C MET A 48 -4.74 18.79 6.54
N GLN A 49 -3.62 19.38 6.94
CA GLN A 49 -2.67 19.95 6.01
C GLN A 49 -2.13 18.84 5.10
N ALA A 50 -1.98 19.12 3.81
CA ALA A 50 -1.52 18.14 2.82
C ALA A 50 -0.20 17.45 3.23
N LEU A 51 0.70 18.19 3.88
CA LEU A 51 1.97 17.66 4.36
C LEU A 51 1.77 16.60 5.44
N LEU A 52 0.89 16.85 6.42
CA LEU A 52 0.58 15.90 7.49
C LEU A 52 -0.06 14.63 6.92
N PHE A 53 -1.01 14.80 5.99
CA PHE A 53 -1.60 13.66 5.29
C PHE A 53 -0.54 12.81 4.58
N LEU A 54 0.40 13.44 3.86
CA LEU A 54 1.45 12.70 3.15
C LEU A 54 2.41 12.00 4.10
N ILE A 55 2.74 12.59 5.25
CA ILE A 55 3.57 11.93 6.28
C ILE A 55 2.87 10.67 6.79
N ILE A 56 1.61 10.77 7.19
CA ILE A 56 0.81 9.63 7.67
C ILE A 56 0.64 8.60 6.55
N TRP A 57 0.39 9.06 5.32
CA TRP A 57 0.29 8.18 4.15
C TRP A 57 1.56 7.37 3.90
N VAL A 58 2.73 8.01 3.95
CA VAL A 58 4.02 7.32 3.77
C VAL A 58 4.26 6.34 4.90
N ASP A 59 3.96 6.71 6.15
CA ASP A 59 4.06 5.81 7.30
C ASP A 59 3.16 4.58 7.12
N MET A 60 1.90 4.77 6.69
CA MET A 60 0.97 3.70 6.36
C MET A 60 1.50 2.81 5.22
N MET A 61 2.10 3.40 4.17
CA MET A 61 2.70 2.62 3.08
C MET A 61 3.91 1.80 3.55
N VAL A 62 4.74 2.34 4.43
CA VAL A 62 5.86 1.62 5.03
C VAL A 62 5.35 0.44 5.86
N ALA A 63 4.37 0.68 6.74
CA ALA A 63 3.78 -0.35 7.59
C ALA A 63 3.21 -1.53 6.78
N MET A 64 2.42 -1.22 5.75
CA MET A 64 1.65 -2.21 5.01
C MET A 64 2.43 -2.84 3.85
N MET A 65 3.30 -2.07 3.18
CA MET A 65 3.93 -2.49 1.92
C MET A 65 5.33 -3.06 2.07
N PHE A 66 6.12 -2.66 3.06
CA PHE A 66 7.48 -3.20 3.21
C PHE A 66 7.52 -4.71 3.43
N PRO A 67 6.68 -5.31 4.29
CA PRO A 67 6.66 -6.76 4.42
C PRO A 67 6.35 -7.47 3.09
N THR A 68 5.44 -6.89 2.29
CA THR A 68 5.03 -7.47 1.01
C THR A 68 6.04 -7.25 -0.12
N ALA A 69 6.84 -6.18 -0.06
CA ALA A 69 7.89 -5.85 -1.03
C ALA A 69 9.25 -6.47 -0.69
N ALA A 70 9.43 -6.98 0.55
CA ALA A 70 10.70 -7.53 1.02
C ALA A 70 11.31 -8.59 0.08
N PRO A 71 10.57 -9.56 -0.50
CA PRO A 71 11.16 -10.53 -1.42
C PRO A 71 11.81 -9.88 -2.64
N MET A 72 11.20 -8.84 -3.19
CA MET A 72 11.75 -8.10 -4.34
C MET A 72 12.99 -7.29 -3.95
N ILE A 73 12.94 -6.57 -2.84
CA ILE A 73 14.06 -5.77 -2.32
C ILE A 73 15.27 -6.66 -2.03
N LEU A 74 15.06 -7.82 -1.40
CA LEU A 74 16.12 -8.78 -1.10
C LEU A 74 16.70 -9.42 -2.35
N THR A 75 15.90 -9.68 -3.38
CA THR A 75 16.38 -10.22 -4.65
C THR A 75 17.22 -9.19 -5.40
N PHE A 76 16.78 -7.92 -5.43
CA PHE A 76 17.58 -6.82 -5.98
C PHE A 76 18.91 -6.67 -5.26
N HIS A 77 18.89 -6.67 -3.91
CA HIS A 77 20.10 -6.59 -3.10
C HIS A 77 21.08 -7.72 -3.42
N ARG A 78 20.59 -8.97 -3.49
CA ARG A 78 21.43 -10.13 -3.82
C ARG A 78 22.16 -9.95 -5.14
N VAL A 79 21.46 -9.54 -6.20
CA VAL A 79 22.07 -9.32 -7.51
C VAL A 79 23.11 -8.19 -7.46
N GLN A 80 22.85 -7.13 -6.72
CA GLN A 80 23.82 -6.03 -6.54
C GLN A 80 25.10 -6.50 -5.82
N VAL A 81 24.97 -7.33 -4.79
CA VAL A 81 26.14 -7.86 -4.07
C VAL A 81 26.94 -8.85 -4.95
N GLU A 82 26.27 -9.70 -5.71
CA GLU A 82 26.94 -10.60 -6.68
C GLU A 82 27.72 -9.79 -7.72
N LYS A 83 27.18 -8.67 -8.21
CA LYS A 83 27.89 -7.75 -9.12
C LYS A 83 29.13 -7.12 -8.47
N ARG A 84 29.00 -6.65 -7.21
CA ARG A 84 30.13 -6.10 -6.45
C ARG A 84 31.27 -7.13 -6.33
N GLN A 85 30.94 -8.39 -6.06
CA GLN A 85 31.94 -9.47 -5.94
C GLN A 85 32.68 -9.74 -7.27
N ARG A 86 32.02 -9.43 -8.41
CA ARG A 86 32.62 -9.54 -9.75
C ARG A 86 33.35 -8.27 -10.19
N GLY A 87 33.59 -7.29 -9.27
CA GLY A 87 34.25 -6.02 -9.59
C GLY A 87 33.40 -5.06 -10.44
N GLN A 88 32.09 -5.31 -10.56
CA GLN A 88 31.18 -4.44 -11.32
C GLN A 88 30.58 -3.34 -10.40
N SER A 89 30.00 -2.31 -11.02
CA SER A 89 29.40 -1.18 -10.29
C SER A 89 28.29 -1.67 -9.33
N PHE A 90 28.42 -1.28 -8.06
CA PHE A 90 27.44 -1.52 -7.00
C PHE A 90 26.55 -0.30 -6.81
N VAL A 91 25.25 -0.53 -6.65
CA VAL A 91 24.29 0.53 -6.31
C VAL A 91 23.57 0.15 -5.02
N SER A 92 23.41 1.12 -4.12
CA SER A 92 22.72 0.91 -2.85
C SER A 92 21.27 0.49 -3.08
N THR A 93 20.81 -0.52 -2.35
CA THR A 93 19.42 -1.02 -2.38
C THR A 93 18.42 0.06 -1.98
N TRP A 94 18.84 1.04 -1.19
CA TRP A 94 17.98 2.15 -0.75
C TRP A 94 17.53 3.06 -1.89
N VAL A 95 18.29 3.13 -3.01
CA VAL A 95 17.86 3.85 -4.22
C VAL A 95 16.61 3.19 -4.82
N PHE A 96 16.58 1.87 -4.85
CA PHE A 96 15.41 1.11 -5.29
C PHE A 96 14.22 1.34 -4.36
N VAL A 97 14.44 1.28 -3.03
CA VAL A 97 13.41 1.49 -2.01
C VAL A 97 12.85 2.92 -2.07
N ALA A 98 13.73 3.92 -2.21
CA ALA A 98 13.31 5.33 -2.33
C ALA A 98 12.43 5.56 -3.57
N ALA A 99 12.82 5.01 -4.71
CA ALA A 99 12.03 5.10 -5.94
C ALA A 99 10.67 4.39 -5.81
N TYR A 100 10.63 3.25 -5.14
CA TYR A 100 9.40 2.53 -4.82
C TYR A 100 8.45 3.38 -3.95
N LEU A 101 8.97 3.97 -2.86
CA LEU A 101 8.20 4.85 -1.97
C LEU A 101 7.75 6.13 -2.68
N LEU A 102 8.56 6.67 -3.59
CA LEU A 102 8.18 7.85 -4.37
C LEU A 102 6.89 7.61 -5.17
N ILE A 103 6.74 6.45 -5.81
CA ILE A 103 5.49 6.09 -6.53
C ILE A 103 4.29 6.09 -5.59
N TRP A 104 4.44 5.52 -4.39
CA TRP A 104 3.38 5.51 -3.38
C TRP A 104 3.07 6.90 -2.82
N THR A 105 4.09 7.75 -2.65
CA THR A 105 3.91 9.14 -2.22
C THR A 105 3.17 9.96 -3.28
N LEU A 106 3.52 9.80 -4.55
CA LEU A 106 2.80 10.45 -5.66
C LEU A 106 1.34 10.00 -5.72
N PHE A 107 1.07 8.71 -5.54
CA PHE A 107 -0.30 8.22 -5.45
C PHE A 107 -1.03 8.81 -4.24
N GLY A 108 -0.38 8.95 -3.09
CA GLY A 108 -0.93 9.61 -1.91
C GLY A 108 -1.32 11.06 -2.18
N ALA A 109 -0.49 11.80 -2.91
CA ALA A 109 -0.79 13.18 -3.31
C ALA A 109 -2.03 13.24 -4.22
N VAL A 110 -2.14 12.33 -5.19
CA VAL A 110 -3.32 12.22 -6.06
C VAL A 110 -4.55 11.83 -5.26
N ALA A 111 -4.43 10.86 -4.33
CA ALA A 111 -5.52 10.41 -3.48
C ALA A 111 -6.02 11.54 -2.56
N PHE A 112 -5.10 12.34 -2.00
CA PHE A 112 -5.45 13.53 -1.21
C PHE A 112 -6.22 14.56 -2.03
N ALA A 113 -5.72 14.90 -3.22
CA ALA A 113 -6.38 15.87 -4.11
C ALA A 113 -7.78 15.38 -4.52
N ALA A 114 -7.91 14.09 -4.87
CA ALA A 114 -9.19 13.49 -5.22
C ALA A 114 -10.17 13.50 -4.03
N ALA A 115 -9.73 13.11 -2.83
CA ALA A 115 -10.55 13.12 -1.63
C ALA A 115 -10.99 14.53 -1.26
N SER A 116 -10.09 15.52 -1.33
CA SER A 116 -10.41 16.92 -1.08
C SER A 116 -11.42 17.46 -2.09
N GLY A 117 -11.27 17.14 -3.37
CA GLY A 117 -12.21 17.52 -4.42
C GLY A 117 -13.59 16.89 -4.23
N ILE A 118 -13.65 15.60 -3.89
CA ILE A 118 -14.92 14.91 -3.60
C ILE A 118 -15.61 15.55 -2.38
N GLN A 119 -14.88 15.84 -1.31
CA GLN A 119 -15.44 16.50 -0.12
C GLN A 119 -15.98 17.88 -0.44
N LEU A 120 -15.29 18.67 -1.27
CA LEU A 120 -15.77 19.98 -1.70
C LEU A 120 -17.10 19.85 -2.48
N VAL A 121 -17.16 18.92 -3.43
CA VAL A 121 -18.39 18.66 -4.21
C VAL A 121 -19.52 18.21 -3.27
N MET A 122 -19.25 17.28 -2.35
CA MET A 122 -20.26 16.81 -1.38
C MET A 122 -20.80 17.94 -0.51
N LYS A 123 -19.92 18.84 -0.04
CA LYS A 123 -20.30 20.02 0.75
C LYS A 123 -21.15 21.00 -0.06
N LEU A 124 -20.76 21.29 -1.30
CA LEU A 124 -21.49 22.19 -2.18
C LEU A 124 -22.86 21.63 -2.59
N SER A 125 -22.95 20.31 -2.79
CA SER A 125 -24.16 19.62 -3.23
C SER A 125 -25.09 19.23 -2.08
N MET A 126 -24.75 19.54 -0.82
CA MET A 126 -25.51 19.17 0.38
C MET A 126 -25.98 17.71 0.36
N LEU A 127 -25.08 16.80 -0.07
CA LEU A 127 -25.41 15.38 -0.19
C LEU A 127 -25.76 14.79 1.17
N SER A 128 -26.83 14.00 1.19
CA SER A 128 -27.27 13.32 2.41
C SER A 128 -26.26 12.25 2.85
N MET A 129 -26.25 11.92 4.14
CA MET A 129 -25.46 10.81 4.70
C MET A 129 -25.75 9.48 3.97
N GLU A 130 -26.99 9.29 3.58
CA GLU A 130 -27.42 8.12 2.80
C GLU A 130 -26.72 8.04 1.44
N THR A 131 -26.64 9.14 0.71
CA THR A 131 -25.94 9.21 -0.58
C THR A 131 -24.46 8.94 -0.41
N THR A 132 -23.85 9.47 0.64
CA THR A 132 -22.42 9.23 0.97
C THR A 132 -22.16 7.75 1.26
N SER A 133 -23.04 7.09 2.03
CA SER A 133 -22.96 5.66 2.30
C SER A 133 -23.06 4.83 1.02
N ARG A 134 -24.00 5.14 0.14
CA ARG A 134 -24.17 4.48 -1.15
C ARG A 134 -22.95 4.64 -2.05
N LEU A 135 -22.34 5.83 -2.10
CA LEU A 135 -21.10 6.06 -2.84
C LEU A 135 -19.95 5.22 -2.28
N GLY A 136 -19.83 5.10 -0.95
CA GLY A 136 -18.87 4.22 -0.32
C GLY A 136 -19.08 2.75 -0.70
N GLY A 137 -20.32 2.29 -0.74
CA GLY A 137 -20.68 0.95 -1.21
C GLY A 137 -20.31 0.72 -2.68
N LEU A 138 -20.50 1.71 -3.55
CA LEU A 138 -20.07 1.63 -4.96
C LEU A 138 -18.54 1.51 -5.08
N VAL A 139 -17.78 2.22 -4.27
CA VAL A 139 -16.31 2.10 -4.23
C VAL A 139 -15.90 0.67 -3.87
N LEU A 140 -16.56 0.03 -2.89
CA LEU A 140 -16.30 -1.36 -2.52
C LEU A 140 -16.61 -2.33 -3.66
N ILE A 141 -17.74 -2.14 -4.37
CA ILE A 141 -18.10 -2.95 -5.53
C ILE A 141 -17.06 -2.79 -6.64
N CYS A 142 -16.66 -1.55 -6.96
CA CYS A 142 -15.63 -1.29 -7.95
C CYS A 142 -14.30 -1.95 -7.59
N ALA A 143 -13.91 -1.90 -6.30
CA ALA A 143 -12.71 -2.56 -5.82
C ALA A 143 -12.81 -4.08 -5.96
N GLY A 144 -13.95 -4.67 -5.63
CA GLY A 144 -14.19 -6.11 -5.82
C GLY A 144 -14.14 -6.52 -7.30
N ILE A 145 -14.76 -5.76 -8.19
CA ILE A 145 -14.70 -6.01 -9.64
C ILE A 145 -13.25 -5.91 -10.14
N TYR A 146 -12.51 -4.89 -9.71
CA TYR A 146 -11.10 -4.73 -10.09
C TYR A 146 -10.24 -5.92 -9.67
N GLN A 147 -10.52 -6.52 -8.51
CA GLN A 147 -9.82 -7.71 -8.03
C GLN A 147 -9.90 -8.88 -9.02
N LEU A 148 -10.96 -8.94 -9.84
CA LEU A 148 -11.19 -10.00 -10.84
C LEU A 148 -10.59 -9.65 -12.21
N THR A 149 -10.09 -8.43 -12.42
CA THR A 149 -9.61 -7.98 -13.73
C THR A 149 -8.29 -8.63 -14.13
N PRO A 150 -8.06 -8.82 -15.44
CA PRO A 150 -6.77 -9.28 -15.96
C PRO A 150 -5.65 -8.27 -15.67
N LEU A 151 -5.95 -6.96 -15.62
CA LEU A 151 -4.98 -5.91 -15.31
C LEU A 151 -4.33 -6.14 -13.94
N LYS A 152 -5.14 -6.38 -12.91
CA LYS A 152 -4.61 -6.75 -11.58
C LYS A 152 -3.75 -8.00 -11.66
N THR A 153 -4.21 -9.03 -12.37
CA THR A 153 -3.47 -10.30 -12.47
C THR A 153 -2.09 -10.10 -13.09
N VAL A 154 -1.98 -9.31 -14.17
CA VAL A 154 -0.70 -8.98 -14.82
C VAL A 154 0.23 -8.25 -13.85
N CYS A 155 -0.27 -7.23 -13.15
CA CYS A 155 0.52 -6.48 -12.17
C CYS A 155 0.97 -7.38 -10.99
N LEU A 156 0.06 -8.20 -10.47
CA LEU A 156 0.32 -9.11 -9.36
C LEU A 156 1.41 -10.15 -9.72
N THR A 157 1.36 -10.72 -10.91
CA THR A 157 2.37 -11.69 -11.38
C THR A 157 3.77 -11.09 -11.36
N LYS A 158 3.92 -9.81 -11.76
CA LYS A 158 5.22 -9.11 -11.70
C LYS A 158 5.71 -8.91 -10.27
N CYS A 159 4.81 -8.75 -9.31
CA CYS A 159 5.15 -8.67 -7.88
C CYS A 159 5.50 -10.04 -7.28
N GLN A 160 4.84 -11.12 -7.74
CA GLN A 160 5.05 -12.49 -7.25
C GLN A 160 6.34 -13.13 -7.80
N THR A 161 6.89 -12.62 -8.92
CA THR A 161 8.06 -13.21 -9.58
C THR A 161 9.28 -12.28 -9.58
N PRO A 162 9.94 -12.06 -8.40
CA PRO A 162 11.02 -11.08 -8.27
C PRO A 162 12.19 -11.33 -9.22
N MET A 163 12.60 -12.58 -9.39
CA MET A 163 13.72 -12.94 -10.27
C MET A 163 13.41 -12.63 -11.74
N SER A 164 12.22 -13.01 -12.21
CA SER A 164 11.78 -12.71 -13.59
C SER A 164 11.70 -11.20 -13.83
N PHE A 165 11.15 -10.44 -12.86
CA PHE A 165 11.10 -8.98 -12.97
C PHE A 165 12.50 -8.37 -13.10
N ILE A 166 13.45 -8.80 -12.25
CA ILE A 166 14.82 -8.28 -12.28
C ILE A 166 15.50 -8.62 -13.59
N LEU A 167 15.43 -9.87 -14.05
CA LEU A 167 16.07 -10.28 -15.29
C LEU A 167 15.53 -9.54 -16.52
N THR A 168 14.24 -9.28 -16.57
CA THR A 168 13.59 -8.59 -17.71
C THR A 168 13.67 -7.06 -17.66
N SER A 169 13.96 -6.51 -16.49
CA SER A 169 13.95 -5.04 -16.27
C SER A 169 15.30 -4.48 -15.85
N TRP A 170 16.35 -5.32 -15.86
CA TRP A 170 17.67 -4.92 -15.40
C TRP A 170 18.21 -3.70 -16.16
N ARG A 171 18.69 -2.74 -15.40
CA ARG A 171 19.42 -1.57 -15.89
C ARG A 171 20.54 -1.26 -14.91
N ASP A 172 21.73 -0.94 -15.44
CA ASP A 172 22.90 -0.64 -14.65
C ASP A 172 22.91 0.80 -14.11
N GLY A 173 23.67 1.00 -13.03
CA GLY A 173 23.87 2.30 -12.39
C GLY A 173 22.69 2.80 -11.54
N VAL A 174 22.89 3.97 -10.94
CA VAL A 174 21.91 4.57 -10.01
C VAL A 174 20.57 4.85 -10.69
N ARG A 175 20.61 5.40 -11.92
CA ARG A 175 19.39 5.64 -12.73
C ARG A 175 18.64 4.35 -13.04
N GLY A 176 19.39 3.26 -13.31
CA GLY A 176 18.80 1.95 -13.54
C GLY A 176 18.10 1.40 -12.31
N ALA A 177 18.74 1.45 -11.14
CA ALA A 177 18.18 1.05 -9.87
C ALA A 177 16.92 1.85 -9.50
N PHE A 178 16.97 3.18 -9.71
CA PHE A 178 15.82 4.07 -9.50
C PHE A 178 14.65 3.69 -10.42
N TRP A 179 14.90 3.51 -11.72
CA TRP A 179 13.87 3.11 -12.67
C TRP A 179 13.25 1.76 -12.33
N MET A 180 14.06 0.79 -11.92
CA MET A 180 13.57 -0.53 -11.49
C MET A 180 12.69 -0.42 -10.24
N GLY A 181 13.09 0.39 -9.26
CA GLY A 181 12.29 0.66 -8.06
C GLY A 181 10.95 1.33 -8.38
N ALA A 182 10.97 2.35 -9.24
CA ALA A 182 9.77 3.04 -9.71
C ALA A 182 8.84 2.10 -10.50
N LYS A 183 9.40 1.30 -11.42
CA LYS A 183 8.64 0.31 -12.19
C LYS A 183 8.00 -0.76 -11.30
N HIS A 184 8.73 -1.24 -10.29
CA HIS A 184 8.17 -2.16 -9.30
C HIS A 184 7.06 -1.49 -8.47
N GLY A 185 7.27 -0.23 -8.04
CA GLY A 185 6.25 0.57 -7.37
C GLY A 185 4.98 0.72 -8.19
N ALA A 186 5.11 0.98 -9.50
CA ALA A 186 3.96 1.08 -10.41
C ALA A 186 3.19 -0.25 -10.55
N TYR A 187 3.88 -1.39 -10.67
CA TYR A 187 3.21 -2.70 -10.67
C TYR A 187 2.55 -3.01 -9.32
N CYS A 188 3.23 -2.69 -8.22
CA CYS A 188 2.69 -2.86 -6.88
C CYS A 188 1.45 -1.99 -6.66
N LEU A 189 1.48 -0.73 -7.08
CA LEU A 189 0.33 0.16 -7.09
C LEU A 189 -0.79 -0.44 -7.94
N GLY A 190 -0.51 -0.83 -9.20
CA GLY A 190 -1.48 -1.42 -10.11
C GLY A 190 -2.16 -2.68 -9.55
N CYS A 191 -1.50 -3.48 -8.71
CA CYS A 191 -2.14 -4.67 -8.15
C CYS A 191 -3.03 -4.41 -6.93
N CYS A 192 -2.88 -3.28 -6.22
CA CYS A 192 -3.56 -3.10 -4.93
C CYS A 192 -4.11 -1.68 -4.66
N TRP A 193 -4.04 -0.72 -5.61
CA TRP A 193 -4.45 0.67 -5.37
C TRP A 193 -5.90 0.82 -4.90
N LEU A 194 -6.84 0.05 -5.46
CA LEU A 194 -8.24 0.12 -5.04
C LEU A 194 -8.48 -0.43 -3.63
N LEU A 195 -7.65 -1.36 -3.14
CA LEU A 195 -7.70 -1.80 -1.75
C LEU A 195 -7.33 -0.65 -0.77
N PHE A 196 -6.49 0.30 -1.21
CA PHE A 196 -6.21 1.51 -0.44
C PHE A 196 -7.33 2.54 -0.56
N VAL A 197 -7.97 2.64 -1.73
CA VAL A 197 -9.10 3.55 -1.93
C VAL A 197 -10.29 3.18 -1.04
N ILE A 198 -10.52 1.89 -0.77
CA ILE A 198 -11.60 1.48 0.14
C ILE A 198 -11.37 1.90 1.60
N LEU A 199 -10.16 2.29 2.00
CA LEU A 199 -9.92 2.85 3.32
C LEU A 199 -10.60 4.22 3.51
N PHE A 200 -10.87 4.99 2.45
CA PHE A 200 -11.56 6.26 2.58
C PHE A 200 -13.01 6.10 3.10
N PRO A 201 -13.88 5.24 2.51
CA PRO A 201 -15.22 5.03 3.03
C PRO A 201 -15.29 4.17 4.31
N ILE A 202 -14.26 3.36 4.62
CA ILE A 202 -14.22 2.54 5.85
C ILE A 202 -13.61 3.32 7.01
N GLY A 203 -12.78 4.31 6.71
CA GLY A 203 -12.00 5.10 7.67
C GLY A 203 -10.50 4.87 7.44
N ILE A 204 -9.80 5.94 7.04
CA ILE A 204 -8.39 5.87 6.67
C ILE A 204 -7.47 5.46 7.83
N MET A 205 -7.87 5.74 9.07
CA MET A 205 -7.17 5.39 10.31
C MET A 205 -7.76 4.14 11.00
N ASN A 206 -8.61 3.39 10.30
CA ASN A 206 -9.14 2.14 10.83
C ASN A 206 -8.06 1.05 10.79
N VAL A 207 -7.36 0.87 11.91
CA VAL A 207 -6.24 -0.08 12.06
C VAL A 207 -6.67 -1.51 11.74
N ALA A 208 -7.88 -1.91 12.11
CA ALA A 208 -8.38 -3.25 11.79
C ALA A 208 -8.55 -3.46 10.27
N ALA A 209 -9.13 -2.49 9.58
CA ALA A 209 -9.25 -2.53 8.11
C ALA A 209 -7.87 -2.54 7.44
N MET A 210 -6.94 -1.71 7.92
CA MET A 210 -5.56 -1.69 7.44
C MET A 210 -4.87 -3.05 7.62
N ALA A 211 -5.04 -3.69 8.79
CA ALA A 211 -4.46 -5.00 9.08
C ALA A 211 -5.03 -6.09 8.15
N VAL A 212 -6.36 -6.10 7.96
CA VAL A 212 -7.03 -7.05 7.04
C VAL A 212 -6.53 -6.85 5.60
N ILE A 213 -6.47 -5.60 5.12
CA ILE A 213 -5.97 -5.30 3.78
C ILE A 213 -4.50 -5.70 3.63
N THR A 214 -3.67 -5.42 4.63
CA THR A 214 -2.25 -5.83 4.63
C THR A 214 -2.13 -7.35 4.54
N ALA A 215 -2.87 -8.08 5.38
CA ALA A 215 -2.88 -9.54 5.37
C ALA A 215 -3.35 -10.10 4.02
N LEU A 216 -4.39 -9.49 3.43
CA LEU A 216 -4.89 -9.86 2.11
C LEU A 216 -3.83 -9.64 1.03
N ILE A 217 -3.21 -8.46 0.97
CA ILE A 217 -2.17 -8.14 -0.02
C ILE A 217 -0.95 -9.05 0.16
N PHE A 218 -0.56 -9.32 1.41
CA PHE A 218 0.53 -10.24 1.71
C PHE A 218 0.20 -11.66 1.25
N ALA A 219 -1.00 -12.14 1.55
CA ALA A 219 -1.45 -13.47 1.14
C ALA A 219 -1.51 -13.60 -0.39
N GLU A 220 -2.05 -12.59 -1.08
CA GLU A 220 -2.09 -12.57 -2.55
C GLU A 220 -0.70 -12.63 -3.17
N LYS A 221 0.29 -11.93 -2.59
CA LYS A 221 1.66 -11.86 -3.15
C LYS A 221 2.54 -13.04 -2.76
N SER A 222 2.36 -13.61 -1.58
CA SER A 222 3.31 -14.56 -0.99
C SER A 222 2.82 -16.01 -1.02
N LEU A 223 1.51 -16.26 -1.08
CA LEU A 223 0.96 -17.61 -1.04
C LEU A 223 0.73 -18.19 -2.44
N PRO A 224 0.91 -19.52 -2.61
CA PRO A 224 0.67 -20.18 -3.90
C PRO A 224 -0.79 -20.09 -4.35
N PHE A 225 -1.73 -19.95 -3.41
CA PHE A 225 -3.15 -19.77 -3.67
C PHE A 225 -3.60 -18.30 -3.70
N GLY A 226 -2.67 -17.34 -3.77
CA GLY A 226 -2.94 -15.91 -3.68
C GLY A 226 -4.03 -15.42 -4.64
N ARG A 227 -4.08 -15.97 -5.86
CA ARG A 227 -5.13 -15.66 -6.83
C ARG A 227 -6.53 -16.07 -6.34
N ARG A 228 -6.68 -17.24 -5.72
CA ARG A 228 -7.96 -17.71 -5.17
C ARG A 228 -8.39 -16.85 -3.97
N ILE A 229 -7.43 -16.47 -3.12
CA ILE A 229 -7.67 -15.56 -2.00
C ILE A 229 -8.21 -14.21 -2.52
N GLY A 230 -7.58 -13.64 -3.57
CA GLY A 230 -8.07 -12.42 -4.22
C GLY A 230 -9.48 -12.55 -4.78
N GLN A 231 -9.84 -13.69 -5.38
CA GLN A 231 -11.20 -13.96 -5.88
C GLN A 231 -12.22 -14.02 -4.74
N ILE A 232 -11.90 -14.70 -3.63
CA ILE A 232 -12.78 -14.76 -2.45
C ILE A 232 -12.97 -13.36 -1.86
N ALA A 233 -11.86 -12.60 -1.72
CA ALA A 233 -11.92 -11.22 -1.24
C ALA A 233 -12.76 -10.32 -2.18
N ALA A 234 -12.68 -10.53 -3.49
CA ALA A 234 -13.49 -9.81 -4.47
C ALA A 234 -14.99 -10.04 -4.25
N LEU A 235 -15.40 -11.30 -4.06
CA LEU A 235 -16.80 -11.64 -3.78
C LEU A 235 -17.26 -11.02 -2.46
N GLY A 236 -16.43 -11.06 -1.42
CA GLY A 236 -16.71 -10.43 -0.13
C GLY A 236 -16.89 -8.91 -0.25
N LEU A 237 -16.00 -8.24 -1.01
CA LEU A 237 -16.08 -6.79 -1.25
C LEU A 237 -17.35 -6.42 -2.04
N ILE A 238 -17.70 -7.18 -3.07
CA ILE A 238 -18.92 -6.95 -3.85
C ILE A 238 -20.16 -7.16 -2.97
N ALA A 239 -20.23 -8.25 -2.21
CA ALA A 239 -21.36 -8.53 -1.33
C ALA A 239 -21.51 -7.45 -0.24
N TYR A 240 -20.41 -7.06 0.41
CA TYR A 240 -20.45 -6.00 1.42
C TYR A 240 -20.79 -4.64 0.82
N GLY A 241 -20.27 -4.34 -0.38
CA GLY A 241 -20.59 -3.11 -1.11
C GLY A 241 -22.07 -3.05 -1.51
N LEU A 242 -22.67 -4.18 -1.96
CA LEU A 242 -24.09 -4.26 -2.25
C LEU A 242 -24.94 -4.03 -0.98
N LEU A 243 -24.58 -4.64 0.14
CA LEU A 243 -25.24 -4.38 1.41
C LEU A 243 -25.17 -2.92 1.82
N ALA A 244 -24.00 -2.26 1.67
CA ALA A 244 -23.83 -0.85 2.00
C ALA A 244 -24.66 0.09 1.09
N VAL A 245 -24.91 -0.30 -0.16
CA VAL A 245 -25.80 0.44 -1.09
C VAL A 245 -27.26 0.27 -0.72
N LEU A 246 -27.67 -0.95 -0.35
CA LEU A 246 -29.08 -1.29 -0.05
C LEU A 246 -29.51 -0.85 1.35
N VAL A 247 -28.59 -0.91 2.34
CA VAL A 247 -28.83 -0.56 3.74
C VAL A 247 -27.89 0.57 4.14
N PRO A 248 -28.28 1.84 3.97
CA PRO A 248 -27.48 2.99 4.40
C PRO A 248 -27.20 2.93 5.90
N GLY A 249 -25.94 3.14 6.30
CA GLY A 249 -25.52 3.06 7.71
C GLY A 249 -24.68 1.84 8.07
N MET A 250 -24.53 0.87 7.17
CA MET A 250 -23.66 -0.31 7.38
C MET A 250 -22.15 0.01 7.33
N LEU A 251 -21.75 1.17 6.82
CA LEU A 251 -20.34 1.56 6.81
C LEU A 251 -19.92 2.08 8.19
N PRO A 252 -18.72 1.69 8.70
CA PRO A 252 -18.24 2.10 10.03
C PRO A 252 -18.13 3.61 10.21
N THR A 253 -17.88 4.36 9.16
CA THR A 253 -17.82 5.84 9.19
C THR A 253 -19.15 6.49 9.55
N ASN A 254 -20.26 5.83 9.32
CA ASN A 254 -21.60 6.34 9.66
C ASN A 254 -21.98 6.05 11.13
N MET A 255 -21.33 5.05 11.76
CA MET A 255 -21.57 4.71 13.17
C MET A 255 -20.88 5.69 14.14
N GLN A 256 -19.96 6.53 13.65
CA GLN A 256 -19.22 7.50 14.45
C GLN A 256 -19.85 8.91 14.48
N SER A 257 -20.96 9.11 13.79
CA SER A 257 -21.75 10.31 13.94
C SER A 257 -22.51 10.20 15.26
N PRO A 258 -22.27 11.03 16.28
CA PRO A 258 -23.13 11.04 17.46
C PRO A 258 -24.52 11.46 16.97
N SER A 259 -25.44 10.53 16.97
CA SER A 259 -26.85 10.84 16.89
C SER A 259 -27.21 11.67 18.12
N GLY A 260 -27.35 12.95 17.94
CA GLY A 260 -28.18 13.82 18.79
C GLY A 260 -27.74 14.04 20.24
N MET A 261 -27.16 15.15 20.48
CA MET A 261 -27.65 16.04 21.57
C MET A 261 -27.55 17.46 21.07
#